data_0fe2a791ecb4547bd8c1a9316da11c3f
#
_entry.id   0fe2a791ecb4547bd8c1a9316da11c3f
#
_cell.length_a   1.000
_cell.length_b   1.000
_cell.length_c   1.000
_cell.angle_alpha   90.00
_cell.angle_beta   90.00
_cell.angle_gamma   90.00
#
_symmetry.space_group_name_H-M   'P 1'
#
loop_
_entity.id
_entity.type
_entity.pdbx_description
1 polymer ?
#
loop_
_entity_poly.entity_id
_entity_poly.type
_entity_poly.pdbx_seq_one_letter_code
_entity_poly.pdbx_strand_id
1 'polypeptide(L)'
;MSQFERTALLLGEEAIKALSRKKVAIFGLGGVGSWCCEALGRAGVGQLALIDHDTVSESNLNRQLVALHSTIGQPKAAVMAARLRDINPDIKVTEYPLFYMPENADQIDLSGFDCIVDAIDTVTAKLHLIQTAKALGVPIISSMGTGNKLRPDLLTACDISKTTTCPLARVMRRELRARGIEHLRVVYSTEPPRTPKNRTAAPAPGQPRPKDTPGSSPWVPSSAGLLIASEVIARLLGEAEW
;
A
#
# COMPACT_ATOMS: atom_id res chain seq x y z
N MET A 1 6.35 -30.60 -5.90
CA MET A 1 6.88 -29.25 -6.16
C MET A 1 6.27 -28.29 -5.16
N SER A 2 7.09 -27.45 -4.51
CA SER A 2 6.60 -26.42 -3.59
C SER A 2 5.91 -25.29 -4.37
N GLN A 3 4.89 -24.65 -3.79
CA GLN A 3 4.27 -23.45 -4.38
C GLN A 3 5.26 -22.30 -4.61
N PHE A 4 6.41 -22.30 -3.92
CA PHE A 4 7.46 -21.27 -4.04
C PHE A 4 8.63 -21.69 -4.94
N GLU A 5 8.59 -22.86 -5.57
CA GLU A 5 9.71 -23.41 -6.34
C GLU A 5 10.21 -22.43 -7.42
N ARG A 6 9.32 -21.84 -8.18
CA ARG A 6 9.71 -20.86 -9.22
C ARG A 6 10.33 -19.59 -8.65
N THR A 7 9.87 -19.14 -7.50
CA THR A 7 10.47 -17.99 -6.79
C THR A 7 11.84 -18.39 -6.23
N ALA A 8 11.97 -19.61 -5.70
CA ALA A 8 13.24 -20.13 -5.20
C ALA A 8 14.30 -20.28 -6.30
N LEU A 9 13.93 -20.59 -7.55
CA LEU A 9 14.86 -20.58 -8.68
C LEU A 9 15.51 -19.21 -8.94
N LEU A 10 14.84 -18.13 -8.59
CA LEU A 10 15.33 -16.75 -8.77
C LEU A 10 16.05 -16.22 -7.51
N LEU A 11 15.46 -16.46 -6.34
CA LEU A 11 15.92 -15.86 -5.08
C LEU A 11 16.77 -16.82 -4.24
N GLY A 12 16.72 -18.12 -4.51
CA GLY A 12 17.30 -19.18 -3.70
C GLY A 12 16.37 -19.68 -2.59
N GLU A 13 16.58 -20.93 -2.16
CA GLU A 13 15.80 -21.58 -1.09
C GLU A 13 15.95 -20.86 0.27
N GLU A 14 17.14 -20.36 0.57
CA GLU A 14 17.39 -19.63 1.82
C GLU A 14 16.62 -18.31 1.89
N ALA A 15 16.41 -17.63 0.75
CA ALA A 15 15.57 -16.45 0.68
C ALA A 15 14.10 -16.77 1.03
N ILE A 16 13.55 -17.87 0.52
CA ILE A 16 12.18 -18.30 0.86
C ILE A 16 12.06 -18.61 2.34
N LYS A 17 13.04 -19.31 2.93
CA LYS A 17 13.09 -19.56 4.37
C LYS A 17 13.23 -18.28 5.19
N ALA A 18 13.97 -17.30 4.70
CA ALA A 18 14.08 -16.00 5.36
C ALA A 18 12.74 -15.24 5.32
N LEU A 19 12.09 -15.16 4.16
CA LEU A 19 10.79 -14.50 3.99
C LEU A 19 9.69 -15.14 4.84
N SER A 20 9.69 -16.46 5.01
CA SER A 20 8.69 -17.15 5.84
C SER A 20 8.71 -16.77 7.33
N ARG A 21 9.78 -16.12 7.79
CA ARG A 21 9.91 -15.58 9.15
C ARG A 21 9.59 -14.10 9.26
N LYS A 22 9.44 -13.41 8.12
CA LYS A 22 9.24 -11.97 8.07
C LYS A 22 7.80 -11.56 8.34
N LYS A 23 7.65 -10.40 8.99
CA LYS A 23 6.37 -9.81 9.38
C LYS A 23 6.22 -8.42 8.77
N VAL A 24 5.21 -8.23 7.94
CA VAL A 24 4.93 -6.96 7.25
C VAL A 24 3.55 -6.44 7.63
N ALA A 25 3.45 -5.14 7.94
CA ALA A 25 2.17 -4.47 8.13
C ALA A 25 1.77 -3.70 6.86
N ILE A 26 0.52 -3.85 6.43
CA ILE A 26 -0.02 -3.16 5.27
C ILE A 26 -1.19 -2.27 5.72
N PHE A 27 -1.01 -0.97 5.61
CA PHE A 27 -2.01 0.04 5.93
C PHE A 27 -2.72 0.50 4.67
N GLY A 28 -4.01 0.17 4.57
CA GLY A 28 -4.88 0.39 3.42
C GLY A 28 -4.89 -0.78 2.43
N LEU A 29 -6.07 -1.37 2.21
CA LEU A 29 -6.31 -2.49 1.30
C LEU A 29 -7.09 -2.06 0.04
N GLY A 30 -6.82 -0.85 -0.42
CA GLY A 30 -7.36 -0.31 -1.65
C GLY A 30 -6.69 -0.88 -2.91
N GLY A 31 -6.72 -0.10 -3.99
CA GLY A 31 -6.15 -0.49 -5.30
C GLY A 31 -4.65 -0.71 -5.32
N VAL A 32 -3.90 -0.22 -4.32
CA VAL A 32 -2.45 -0.45 -4.18
C VAL A 32 -2.18 -1.54 -3.16
N GLY A 33 -2.67 -1.38 -1.94
CA GLY A 33 -2.32 -2.28 -0.84
C GLY A 33 -2.80 -3.71 -1.04
N SER A 34 -3.98 -3.93 -1.62
CA SER A 34 -4.48 -5.28 -1.88
C SER A 34 -3.59 -6.07 -2.87
N TRP A 35 -3.07 -5.43 -3.90
CA TRP A 35 -2.13 -6.04 -4.84
C TRP A 35 -0.73 -6.25 -4.23
N CYS A 36 -0.32 -5.36 -3.32
CA CYS A 36 0.89 -5.56 -2.54
C CYS A 36 0.78 -6.78 -1.65
N CYS A 37 -0.32 -6.94 -0.90
CA CYS A 37 -0.60 -8.12 -0.07
C CYS A 37 -0.53 -9.42 -0.88
N GLU A 38 -1.19 -9.44 -2.05
CA GLU A 38 -1.18 -10.59 -2.96
C GLU A 38 0.24 -11.02 -3.31
N ALA A 39 1.06 -10.06 -3.74
CA ALA A 39 2.43 -10.34 -4.16
C ALA A 39 3.30 -10.81 -2.99
N LEU A 40 3.19 -10.20 -1.80
CA LEU A 40 3.92 -10.61 -0.61
C LEU A 40 3.55 -12.01 -0.15
N GLY A 41 2.26 -12.35 -0.15
CA GLY A 41 1.79 -13.71 0.18
C GLY A 41 2.33 -14.76 -0.81
N ARG A 42 2.31 -14.46 -2.11
CA ARG A 42 2.85 -15.33 -3.17
C ARG A 42 4.38 -15.44 -3.14
N ALA A 43 5.08 -14.44 -2.63
CA ALA A 43 6.52 -14.47 -2.44
C ALA A 43 6.97 -15.27 -1.19
N GLY A 44 6.03 -15.68 -0.33
CA GLY A 44 6.32 -16.49 0.85
C GLY A 44 6.59 -15.69 2.12
N VAL A 45 6.17 -14.41 2.20
CA VAL A 45 6.20 -13.68 3.48
C VAL A 45 5.31 -14.39 4.50
N GLY A 46 5.89 -14.68 5.68
CA GLY A 46 5.24 -15.58 6.65
C GLY A 46 4.15 -14.92 7.48
N GLN A 47 4.19 -13.59 7.67
CA GLN A 47 3.22 -12.91 8.52
C GLN A 47 2.81 -11.57 7.91
N LEU A 48 1.51 -11.34 7.76
CA LEU A 48 0.95 -10.07 7.30
C LEU A 48 -0.07 -9.53 8.31
N ALA A 49 0.07 -8.25 8.66
CA ALA A 49 -0.96 -7.51 9.37
C ALA A 49 -1.70 -6.62 8.36
N LEU A 50 -3.01 -6.73 8.33
CA LEU A 50 -3.89 -6.06 7.37
C LEU A 50 -4.71 -5.00 8.08
N ILE A 51 -4.44 -3.73 7.80
CA ILE A 51 -5.07 -2.60 8.47
C ILE A 51 -5.97 -1.86 7.48
N ASP A 52 -7.27 -2.03 7.58
CA ASP A 52 -8.29 -1.33 6.78
C ASP A 52 -9.65 -1.45 7.47
N HIS A 53 -10.40 -0.36 7.54
CA HIS A 53 -11.72 -0.31 8.19
C HIS A 53 -12.89 -0.48 7.22
N ASP A 54 -12.61 -0.39 5.92
CA ASP A 54 -13.65 -0.37 4.90
C ASP A 54 -14.24 -1.75 4.61
N THR A 55 -15.46 -1.72 4.12
CA THR A 55 -16.06 -2.84 3.40
C THR A 55 -15.88 -2.69 1.89
N VAL A 56 -15.96 -3.81 1.17
CA VAL A 56 -15.94 -3.82 -0.30
C VAL A 56 -17.20 -3.15 -0.83
N SER A 57 -17.03 -2.20 -1.76
CA SER A 57 -18.13 -1.54 -2.46
C SER A 57 -18.04 -1.77 -3.98
N GLU A 58 -19.17 -1.59 -4.67
CA GLU A 58 -19.26 -1.74 -6.13
C GLU A 58 -18.25 -0.83 -6.86
N SER A 59 -18.04 0.39 -6.37
CA SER A 59 -17.08 1.34 -6.94
C SER A 59 -15.61 0.89 -6.83
N ASN A 60 -15.33 -0.17 -6.09
CA ASN A 60 -13.99 -0.73 -5.95
C ASN A 60 -13.67 -1.79 -7.01
N LEU A 61 -14.69 -2.38 -7.65
CA LEU A 61 -14.57 -3.49 -8.59
C LEU A 61 -13.57 -3.23 -9.72
N ASN A 62 -13.45 -1.98 -10.14
CA ASN A 62 -12.58 -1.64 -11.27
C ASN A 62 -11.08 -1.76 -10.98
N ARG A 63 -10.65 -1.81 -9.67
CA ARG A 63 -9.20 -1.72 -9.37
C ARG A 63 -8.73 -2.43 -8.10
N GLN A 64 -9.61 -2.74 -7.14
CA GLN A 64 -9.22 -3.37 -5.88
C GLN A 64 -9.31 -4.89 -5.99
N LEU A 65 -8.24 -5.60 -5.66
CA LEU A 65 -8.17 -7.07 -5.77
C LEU A 65 -9.25 -7.78 -4.93
N VAL A 66 -9.56 -7.22 -3.76
CA VAL A 66 -10.57 -7.75 -2.83
C VAL A 66 -12.00 -7.59 -3.34
N ALA A 67 -12.21 -6.77 -4.37
CA ALA A 67 -13.53 -6.40 -4.83
C ALA A 67 -14.00 -7.33 -5.97
N LEU A 68 -14.96 -8.16 -5.63
CA LEU A 68 -15.73 -9.04 -6.53
C LEU A 68 -17.22 -8.84 -6.22
N HIS A 69 -18.11 -9.17 -7.14
CA HIS A 69 -19.54 -9.14 -6.86
C HIS A 69 -19.91 -9.99 -5.63
N SER A 70 -19.23 -11.11 -5.45
CA SER A 70 -19.43 -12.02 -4.30
C SER A 70 -18.89 -11.48 -2.97
N THR A 71 -18.05 -10.44 -2.98
CA THR A 71 -17.43 -9.88 -1.76
C THR A 71 -17.99 -8.52 -1.38
N ILE A 72 -18.89 -7.92 -2.17
CA ILE A 72 -19.52 -6.62 -1.85
C ILE A 72 -20.16 -6.69 -0.46
N GLY A 73 -19.90 -5.69 0.38
CA GLY A 73 -20.37 -5.59 1.75
C GLY A 73 -19.51 -6.29 2.80
N GLN A 74 -18.55 -7.14 2.38
CA GLN A 74 -17.64 -7.81 3.32
C GLN A 74 -16.46 -6.89 3.72
N PRO A 75 -15.92 -7.01 4.95
CA PRO A 75 -14.73 -6.26 5.36
C PRO A 75 -13.53 -6.59 4.46
N LYS A 76 -12.83 -5.56 3.96
CA LYS A 76 -11.68 -5.75 3.05
C LYS A 76 -10.57 -6.59 3.68
N ALA A 77 -10.28 -6.38 4.96
CA ALA A 77 -9.27 -7.14 5.69
C ALA A 77 -9.60 -8.63 5.73
N ALA A 78 -10.87 -8.98 6.00
CA ALA A 78 -11.33 -10.37 6.06
C ALA A 78 -11.25 -11.05 4.67
N VAL A 79 -11.69 -10.37 3.60
CA VAL A 79 -11.60 -10.89 2.24
C VAL A 79 -10.16 -11.13 1.83
N MET A 80 -9.26 -10.18 2.14
CA MET A 80 -7.84 -10.34 1.81
C MET A 80 -7.19 -11.46 2.64
N ALA A 81 -7.54 -11.57 3.92
CA ALA A 81 -7.02 -12.63 4.79
C ALA A 81 -7.43 -14.02 4.32
N ALA A 82 -8.69 -14.21 3.95
CA ALA A 82 -9.17 -15.49 3.39
C ALA A 82 -8.40 -15.85 2.11
N ARG A 83 -8.21 -14.89 1.22
CA ARG A 83 -7.45 -15.07 -0.02
C ARG A 83 -5.97 -15.42 0.24
N LEU A 84 -5.32 -14.75 1.16
CA LEU A 84 -3.92 -15.02 1.50
C LEU A 84 -3.74 -16.43 2.08
N ARG A 85 -4.67 -16.89 2.93
CA ARG A 85 -4.64 -18.25 3.48
C ARG A 85 -4.87 -19.32 2.41
N ASP A 86 -5.64 -19.03 1.37
CA ASP A 86 -5.85 -19.93 0.23
C ASP A 86 -4.61 -19.97 -0.70
N ILE A 87 -3.88 -18.85 -0.81
CA ILE A 87 -2.59 -18.79 -1.55
C ILE A 87 -1.48 -19.51 -0.79
N ASN A 88 -1.37 -19.27 0.52
CA ASN A 88 -0.33 -19.80 1.38
C ASN A 88 -0.97 -20.23 2.71
N PRO A 89 -1.27 -21.53 2.87
CA PRO A 89 -1.91 -22.05 4.09
C PRO A 89 -1.10 -21.82 5.38
N ASP A 90 0.22 -21.66 5.28
CA ASP A 90 1.10 -21.44 6.42
C ASP A 90 1.23 -19.97 6.84
N ILE A 91 0.66 -19.03 6.06
CA ILE A 91 0.75 -17.61 6.36
C ILE A 91 -0.06 -17.23 7.61
N LYS A 92 0.55 -16.44 8.49
CA LYS A 92 -0.14 -15.87 9.63
C LYS A 92 -0.69 -14.48 9.25
N VAL A 93 -2.00 -14.34 9.25
CA VAL A 93 -2.66 -13.08 8.93
C VAL A 93 -3.39 -12.56 10.16
N THR A 94 -3.04 -11.34 10.56
CA THR A 94 -3.74 -10.58 11.61
C THR A 94 -4.55 -9.47 10.97
N GLU A 95 -5.82 -9.39 11.29
CA GLU A 95 -6.76 -8.43 10.74
C GLU A 95 -7.00 -7.30 11.75
N TYR A 96 -6.84 -6.06 11.32
CA TYR A 96 -7.16 -4.86 12.09
C TYR A 96 -8.22 -4.05 11.33
N PRO A 97 -9.52 -4.24 11.62
CA PRO A 97 -10.60 -3.45 11.00
C PRO A 97 -10.63 -2.03 11.60
N LEU A 98 -9.56 -1.28 11.34
CA LEU A 98 -9.28 -0.01 11.98
C LEU A 98 -9.05 1.09 10.94
N PHE A 99 -9.73 2.23 11.11
CA PHE A 99 -9.36 3.47 10.45
C PHE A 99 -8.18 4.09 11.20
N TYR A 100 -6.97 3.80 10.74
CA TYR A 100 -5.76 4.26 11.41
C TYR A 100 -5.65 5.78 11.44
N MET A 101 -5.57 6.34 12.63
CA MET A 101 -5.40 7.76 12.90
C MET A 101 -4.47 7.94 14.12
N PRO A 102 -3.90 9.14 14.36
CA PRO A 102 -3.06 9.38 15.55
C PRO A 102 -3.73 9.00 16.88
N GLU A 103 -5.05 9.19 16.97
CA GLU A 103 -5.83 8.99 18.20
C GLU A 103 -6.01 7.51 18.58
N ASN A 104 -5.76 6.58 17.65
CA ASN A 104 -5.92 5.14 17.89
C ASN A 104 -4.69 4.32 17.47
N ALA A 105 -3.56 5.00 17.25
CA ALA A 105 -2.34 4.38 16.75
C ALA A 105 -1.72 3.39 17.75
N ASP A 106 -2.00 3.56 19.05
CA ASP A 106 -1.57 2.69 20.15
C ASP A 106 -2.17 1.27 20.08
N GLN A 107 -3.23 1.08 19.31
CA GLN A 107 -3.83 -0.25 19.10
C GLN A 107 -2.95 -1.19 18.25
N ILE A 108 -1.90 -0.68 17.63
CA ILE A 108 -0.98 -1.47 16.81
C ILE A 108 0.47 -1.18 17.22
N ASP A 109 1.12 -2.15 17.82
CA ASP A 109 2.56 -2.07 18.09
C ASP A 109 3.34 -2.25 16.77
N LEU A 110 3.92 -1.16 16.28
CA LEU A 110 4.70 -1.14 15.05
C LEU A 110 6.11 -1.71 15.22
N SER A 111 6.64 -1.80 16.44
CA SER A 111 8.03 -2.22 16.71
C SER A 111 8.29 -3.68 16.31
N GLY A 112 7.24 -4.50 16.26
CA GLY A 112 7.33 -5.92 15.94
C GLY A 112 7.31 -6.24 14.44
N PHE A 113 7.37 -5.26 13.53
CA PHE A 113 7.35 -5.48 12.10
C PHE A 113 8.73 -5.31 11.46
N ASP A 114 9.06 -6.17 10.49
CA ASP A 114 10.28 -6.05 9.68
C ASP A 114 10.15 -4.96 8.60
N CYS A 115 8.92 -4.63 8.20
CA CYS A 115 8.63 -3.58 7.23
C CYS A 115 7.17 -3.12 7.32
N ILE A 116 6.94 -1.85 7.00
CA ILE A 116 5.60 -1.25 6.92
C ILE A 116 5.34 -0.75 5.50
N VAL A 117 4.15 -1.08 4.97
CA VAL A 117 3.63 -0.55 3.71
C VAL A 117 2.52 0.45 4.01
N ASP A 118 2.73 1.68 3.60
CA ASP A 118 1.74 2.75 3.69
C ASP A 118 1.04 2.95 2.35
N ALA A 119 -0.17 2.43 2.23
CA ALA A 119 -1.08 2.61 1.10
C ALA A 119 -2.37 3.37 1.48
N ILE A 120 -2.32 4.16 2.57
CA ILE A 120 -3.42 5.02 3.03
C ILE A 120 -3.56 6.23 2.09
N ASP A 121 -4.74 6.79 1.97
CA ASP A 121 -5.02 8.01 1.20
C ASP A 121 -5.14 9.30 2.06
N THR A 122 -5.30 9.16 3.38
CA THR A 122 -5.43 10.25 4.34
C THR A 122 -4.07 10.79 4.74
N VAL A 123 -3.77 12.05 4.42
CA VAL A 123 -2.46 12.68 4.65
C VAL A 123 -2.07 12.68 6.14
N THR A 124 -3.01 12.98 7.04
CA THR A 124 -2.75 13.00 8.49
C THR A 124 -2.29 11.63 8.99
N ALA A 125 -3.00 10.56 8.60
CA ALA A 125 -2.65 9.19 8.95
C ALA A 125 -1.29 8.78 8.39
N LYS A 126 -1.02 9.10 7.11
CA LYS A 126 0.29 8.84 6.48
C LYS A 126 1.44 9.50 7.23
N LEU A 127 1.29 10.78 7.57
CA LEU A 127 2.31 11.54 8.29
C LEU A 127 2.60 10.91 9.66
N HIS A 128 1.56 10.60 10.42
CA HIS A 128 1.72 9.97 11.72
C HIS A 128 2.38 8.60 11.63
N LEU A 129 1.92 7.74 10.71
CA LEU A 129 2.48 6.40 10.50
C LEU A 129 3.97 6.47 10.14
N ILE A 130 4.36 7.38 9.23
CA ILE A 130 5.73 7.58 8.82
C ILE A 130 6.60 8.07 9.98
N GLN A 131 6.11 9.06 10.75
CA GLN A 131 6.84 9.56 11.93
C GLN A 131 7.07 8.46 12.96
N THR A 132 6.05 7.69 13.28
CA THR A 132 6.13 6.58 14.24
C THR A 132 7.09 5.50 13.76
N ALA A 133 6.98 5.06 12.50
CA ALA A 133 7.88 4.06 11.94
C ALA A 133 9.35 4.53 11.97
N LYS A 134 9.62 5.79 11.60
CA LYS A 134 10.97 6.38 11.64
C LYS A 134 11.51 6.48 13.07
N ALA A 135 10.67 6.88 14.03
CA ALA A 135 11.06 6.95 15.45
C ALA A 135 11.42 5.58 16.03
N LEU A 136 10.73 4.52 15.56
CA LEU A 136 10.98 3.13 15.98
C LEU A 136 12.11 2.45 15.18
N GLY A 137 12.65 3.11 14.14
CA GLY A 137 13.63 2.51 13.25
C GLY A 137 13.09 1.38 12.36
N VAL A 138 11.75 1.28 12.20
CA VAL A 138 11.12 0.28 11.35
C VAL A 138 11.09 0.77 9.91
N PRO A 139 11.60 -0.01 8.95
CA PRO A 139 11.53 0.34 7.53
C PRO A 139 10.10 0.57 7.06
N ILE A 140 9.89 1.67 6.34
CA ILE A 140 8.57 2.02 5.78
C ILE A 140 8.69 2.47 4.33
N ILE A 141 7.80 1.96 3.48
CA ILE A 141 7.62 2.42 2.10
C ILE A 141 6.21 2.96 1.92
N SER A 142 6.08 4.11 1.25
CA SER A 142 4.81 4.79 1.09
C SER A 142 4.39 4.91 -0.36
N SER A 143 3.15 4.54 -0.67
CA SER A 143 2.54 4.82 -1.96
C SER A 143 2.14 6.28 -2.07
N MET A 144 2.56 6.93 -3.15
CA MET A 144 2.06 8.25 -3.50
C MET A 144 0.83 8.14 -4.41
N GLY A 145 0.35 9.26 -4.96
CA GLY A 145 -0.90 9.30 -5.73
C GLY A 145 -0.84 8.49 -7.03
N THR A 146 -1.73 7.50 -7.17
CA THR A 146 -1.92 6.69 -8.38
C THR A 146 -3.17 7.07 -9.17
N GLY A 147 -4.02 7.94 -8.63
CA GLY A 147 -5.23 8.44 -9.29
C GLY A 147 -4.95 9.37 -10.47
N ASN A 148 -5.90 9.44 -11.41
CA ASN A 148 -5.85 10.26 -12.62
C ASN A 148 -4.64 9.95 -13.53
N LYS A 149 -4.25 8.68 -13.63
CA LYS A 149 -3.09 8.18 -14.38
C LYS A 149 -3.44 6.95 -15.20
N LEU A 150 -2.76 6.78 -16.33
CA LEU A 150 -2.98 5.67 -17.26
C LEU A 150 -1.70 4.93 -17.66
N ARG A 151 -0.51 5.47 -17.30
CA ARG A 151 0.79 4.95 -17.69
C ARG A 151 1.46 4.22 -16.52
N PRO A 152 1.30 2.88 -16.41
CA PRO A 152 1.96 2.09 -15.36
C PRO A 152 3.49 2.05 -15.53
N ASP A 153 3.99 2.16 -16.76
CA ASP A 153 5.40 2.23 -17.11
C ASP A 153 6.10 3.50 -16.61
N LEU A 154 5.36 4.51 -16.15
CA LEU A 154 5.89 5.72 -15.51
C LEU A 154 5.89 5.64 -13.97
N LEU A 155 5.59 4.47 -13.40
CA LEU A 155 5.77 4.22 -11.98
C LEU A 155 7.26 4.00 -11.67
N THR A 156 7.70 4.54 -10.55
CA THR A 156 9.08 4.37 -10.08
C THR A 156 9.15 4.39 -8.57
N ALA A 157 10.15 3.70 -8.02
CA ALA A 157 10.50 3.74 -6.61
C ALA A 157 11.73 4.63 -6.41
N CYS A 158 11.65 5.58 -5.48
CA CYS A 158 12.77 6.47 -5.17
C CYS A 158 12.65 7.04 -3.76
N ASP A 159 13.62 7.84 -3.36
CA ASP A 159 13.50 8.70 -2.18
C ASP A 159 12.50 9.84 -2.45
N ILE A 160 11.70 10.21 -1.44
CA ILE A 160 10.69 11.26 -1.57
C ILE A 160 11.29 12.61 -2.00
N SER A 161 12.54 12.90 -1.64
CA SER A 161 13.24 14.13 -2.02
C SER A 161 13.43 14.25 -3.55
N LYS A 162 13.48 13.10 -4.25
CA LYS A 162 13.67 13.01 -5.70
C LYS A 162 12.35 13.01 -6.49
N THR A 163 11.20 13.02 -5.79
CA THR A 163 9.90 13.02 -6.47
C THR A 163 9.62 14.35 -7.17
N THR A 164 8.98 14.28 -8.33
CA THR A 164 8.56 15.43 -9.12
C THR A 164 7.03 15.49 -9.22
N THR A 165 6.45 15.88 -10.22
CA THR A 165 5.09 15.85 -10.81
C THR A 165 3.90 15.48 -9.89
N CYS A 166 4.02 14.54 -8.93
CA CYS A 166 2.91 14.04 -8.12
C CYS A 166 2.45 15.07 -7.04
N PRO A 167 1.18 15.52 -7.04
CA PRO A 167 0.68 16.48 -6.07
C PRO A 167 0.76 15.97 -4.62
N LEU A 168 0.40 14.70 -4.38
CA LEU A 168 0.48 14.10 -3.05
C LEU A 168 1.93 14.04 -2.56
N ALA A 169 2.88 13.63 -3.40
CA ALA A 169 4.29 13.60 -3.02
C ALA A 169 4.82 15.00 -2.68
N ARG A 170 4.33 16.05 -3.36
CA ARG A 170 4.69 17.43 -3.04
C ARG A 170 4.22 17.84 -1.64
N VAL A 171 2.98 17.49 -1.29
CA VAL A 171 2.43 17.75 0.05
C VAL A 171 3.20 16.96 1.09
N MET A 172 3.37 15.66 0.91
CA MET A 172 4.08 14.79 1.85
C MET A 172 5.52 15.24 2.08
N ARG A 173 6.25 15.59 1.02
CA ARG A 173 7.63 16.08 1.12
C ARG A 173 7.74 17.36 1.95
N ARG A 174 6.82 18.30 1.75
CA ARG A 174 6.78 19.56 2.54
C ARG A 174 6.50 19.27 4.00
N GLU A 175 5.46 18.49 4.27
CA GLU A 175 5.00 18.19 5.62
C GLU A 175 6.00 17.33 6.41
N LEU A 176 6.66 16.37 5.75
CA LEU A 176 7.69 15.53 6.38
C LEU A 176 8.94 16.34 6.70
N ARG A 177 9.38 17.24 5.77
CA ARG A 177 10.53 18.11 6.01
C ARG A 177 10.28 19.05 7.21
N ALA A 178 9.07 19.58 7.36
CA ALA A 178 8.70 20.39 8.52
C ALA A 178 8.77 19.62 9.86
N ARG A 179 8.80 18.28 9.79
CA ARG A 179 8.91 17.35 10.93
C ARG A 179 10.31 16.72 11.05
N GLY A 180 11.30 17.24 10.32
CA GLY A 180 12.68 16.73 10.35
C GLY A 180 12.90 15.41 9.59
N ILE A 181 11.93 14.98 8.77
CA ILE A 181 12.05 13.76 7.95
C ILE A 181 12.32 14.16 6.49
N GLU A 182 13.54 13.99 6.04
CA GLU A 182 13.98 14.34 4.70
C GLU A 182 13.93 13.16 3.73
N HIS A 183 14.06 11.92 4.25
CA HIS A 183 14.20 10.70 3.48
C HIS A 183 13.08 9.71 3.79
N LEU A 184 12.44 9.24 2.72
CA LEU A 184 11.41 8.20 2.76
C LEU A 184 11.41 7.46 1.42
N ARG A 185 11.44 6.12 1.46
CA ARG A 185 11.19 5.32 0.25
C ARG A 185 9.74 5.46 -0.17
N VAL A 186 9.52 5.80 -1.44
CA VAL A 186 8.17 5.96 -2.00
C VAL A 186 8.06 5.33 -3.38
N VAL A 187 6.85 4.87 -3.71
CA VAL A 187 6.46 4.57 -5.08
C VAL A 187 5.53 5.67 -5.56
N TYR A 188 5.88 6.26 -6.70
CA TYR A 188 5.08 7.32 -7.33
C TYR A 188 5.14 7.21 -8.85
N SER A 189 4.28 7.96 -9.54
CA SER A 189 4.32 8.04 -10.99
C SER A 189 4.82 9.41 -11.43
N THR A 190 5.71 9.41 -12.41
CA THR A 190 6.18 10.62 -13.10
C THR A 190 5.16 11.16 -14.12
N GLU A 191 4.07 10.42 -14.39
CA GLU A 191 2.98 10.90 -15.25
C GLU A 191 2.29 12.11 -14.59
N PRO A 192 2.10 13.23 -15.31
CA PRO A 192 1.24 14.30 -14.84
C PRO A 192 -0.21 13.81 -14.65
N PRO A 193 -0.89 14.18 -13.54
CA PRO A 193 -2.27 13.77 -13.35
C PRO A 193 -3.16 14.33 -14.45
N ARG A 194 -4.00 13.48 -15.04
CA ARG A 194 -4.95 13.84 -16.08
C ARG A 194 -6.16 14.54 -15.47
N THR A 195 -6.75 15.46 -16.23
CA THR A 195 -8.06 15.99 -15.88
C THR A 195 -9.13 14.94 -16.20
N PRO A 196 -9.99 14.53 -15.23
CA PRO A 196 -11.09 13.63 -15.50
C PRO A 196 -11.98 14.18 -16.62
N LYS A 197 -12.36 13.32 -17.57
CA LYS A 197 -13.27 13.70 -18.67
C LYS A 197 -14.68 14.00 -18.16
N ASN A 198 -15.14 13.20 -17.19
CA ASN A 198 -16.43 13.37 -16.53
C ASN A 198 -16.17 13.85 -15.10
N ARG A 199 -16.58 15.05 -14.78
CA ARG A 199 -16.58 15.53 -13.39
C ARG A 199 -17.90 15.11 -12.73
N THR A 200 -17.84 14.77 -11.45
CA THR A 200 -19.03 14.67 -10.61
C THR A 200 -19.82 15.98 -10.74
N ALA A 201 -21.14 15.90 -10.82
CA ALA A 201 -22.00 17.05 -11.01
C ALA A 201 -21.63 18.20 -10.06
N ALA A 202 -21.72 19.44 -10.56
CA ALA A 202 -21.47 20.61 -9.73
C ALA A 202 -22.40 20.59 -8.52
N PRO A 203 -21.90 20.94 -7.32
CA PRO A 203 -22.76 21.03 -6.13
C PRO A 203 -23.84 22.07 -6.34
N ALA A 204 -24.96 21.91 -5.67
CA ALA A 204 -26.01 22.92 -5.64
C ALA A 204 -25.46 24.26 -5.12
N PRO A 205 -26.01 25.39 -5.56
CA PRO A 205 -25.57 26.71 -5.12
C PRO A 205 -25.55 26.79 -3.57
N GLY A 206 -24.40 27.22 -3.02
CA GLY A 206 -24.21 27.37 -1.57
C GLY A 206 -23.64 26.12 -0.85
N GLN A 207 -23.46 24.99 -1.52
CA GLN A 207 -22.77 23.83 -0.93
C GLN A 207 -21.26 23.86 -1.26
N PRO A 208 -20.38 23.44 -0.29
CA PRO A 208 -18.97 23.29 -0.57
C PRO A 208 -18.77 22.25 -1.67
N ARG A 209 -17.88 22.53 -2.62
CA ARG A 209 -17.54 21.54 -3.67
C ARG A 209 -17.05 20.26 -3.03
N PRO A 210 -17.69 19.10 -3.31
CA PRO A 210 -17.12 17.82 -2.91
C PRO A 210 -15.70 17.72 -3.48
N LYS A 211 -14.78 17.17 -2.71
CA LYS A 211 -13.46 16.83 -3.23
C LYS A 211 -13.66 15.93 -4.45
N ASP A 212 -13.20 16.40 -5.63
CA ASP A 212 -13.31 15.59 -6.84
C ASP A 212 -12.69 14.21 -6.58
N THR A 213 -13.49 13.16 -6.67
CA THR A 213 -13.00 11.79 -6.57
C THR A 213 -12.06 11.54 -7.76
N PRO A 214 -10.78 11.21 -7.53
CA PRO A 214 -9.87 10.98 -8.64
C PRO A 214 -10.30 9.76 -9.45
N GLY A 215 -10.22 9.86 -10.77
CA GLY A 215 -10.38 8.72 -11.65
C GLY A 215 -9.27 7.68 -11.37
N SER A 216 -9.56 6.42 -11.58
CA SER A 216 -8.59 5.33 -11.39
C SER A 216 -8.74 4.27 -12.47
N SER A 217 -7.62 3.76 -12.94
CA SER A 217 -7.54 2.60 -13.83
C SER A 217 -7.27 1.32 -13.04
N PRO A 218 -7.57 0.13 -13.58
CA PRO A 218 -7.21 -1.12 -12.90
C PRO A 218 -5.70 -1.37 -12.86
N TRP A 219 -4.94 -0.88 -13.83
CA TRP A 219 -3.53 -1.24 -14.00
C TRP A 219 -2.53 -0.32 -13.28
N VAL A 220 -2.80 0.98 -13.09
CA VAL A 220 -1.81 1.86 -12.43
C VAL A 220 -1.69 1.57 -10.93
N PRO A 221 -2.79 1.53 -10.14
CA PRO A 221 -2.66 1.22 -8.72
C PRO A 221 -2.19 -0.22 -8.46
N SER A 222 -2.60 -1.19 -9.28
CA SER A 222 -2.14 -2.58 -9.15
C SER A 222 -0.63 -2.70 -9.41
N SER A 223 -0.13 -2.10 -10.48
CA SER A 223 1.31 -2.06 -10.76
C SER A 223 2.11 -1.36 -9.67
N ALA A 224 1.55 -0.29 -9.07
CA ALA A 224 2.18 0.35 -7.91
C ALA A 224 2.25 -0.59 -6.70
N GLY A 225 1.21 -1.37 -6.44
CA GLY A 225 1.20 -2.39 -5.38
C GLY A 225 2.24 -3.49 -5.61
N LEU A 226 2.37 -3.97 -6.85
CA LEU A 226 3.38 -4.97 -7.24
C LEU A 226 4.81 -4.41 -7.13
N LEU A 227 5.02 -3.15 -7.54
CA LEU A 227 6.32 -2.49 -7.40
C LEU A 227 6.69 -2.28 -5.93
N ILE A 228 5.73 -1.90 -5.06
CA ILE A 228 5.96 -1.81 -3.61
C ILE A 228 6.36 -3.18 -3.05
N ALA A 229 5.66 -4.24 -3.46
CA ALA A 229 5.99 -5.58 -2.98
C ALA A 229 7.42 -6.01 -3.37
N SER A 230 7.87 -5.73 -4.59
CA SER A 230 9.25 -6.02 -5.00
C SER A 230 10.29 -5.25 -4.16
N GLU A 231 10.03 -3.97 -3.86
CA GLU A 231 10.88 -3.16 -2.99
C GLU A 231 10.94 -3.71 -1.55
N VAL A 232 9.78 -4.14 -1.02
CA VAL A 232 9.70 -4.78 0.30
C VAL A 232 10.50 -6.07 0.33
N ILE A 233 10.35 -6.95 -0.67
CA ILE A 233 11.11 -8.21 -0.75
C ILE A 233 12.62 -7.93 -0.79
N ALA A 234 13.09 -7.03 -1.67
CA ALA A 234 14.49 -6.64 -1.74
C ALA A 234 15.01 -6.11 -0.40
N ARG A 235 14.20 -5.29 0.30
CA ARG A 235 14.56 -4.77 1.64
C ARG A 235 14.65 -5.89 2.69
N LEU A 236 13.68 -6.81 2.71
CA LEU A 236 13.64 -7.93 3.66
C LEU A 236 14.80 -8.92 3.48
N LEU A 237 15.31 -9.04 2.26
CA LEU A 237 16.45 -9.89 1.92
C LEU A 237 17.81 -9.16 2.05
N GLY A 238 17.81 -7.88 2.39
CA GLY A 238 19.05 -7.08 2.50
C GLY A 238 19.65 -6.66 1.16
N GLU A 239 18.90 -6.76 0.06
CA GLU A 239 19.33 -6.36 -1.30
C GLU A 239 19.06 -4.87 -1.59
N ALA A 240 18.28 -4.21 -0.75
CA ALA A 240 17.99 -2.78 -0.85
C ALA A 240 18.05 -2.10 0.53
N GLU A 241 18.68 -0.92 0.56
CA GLU A 241 18.70 -0.03 1.73
C GLU A 241 17.86 1.23 1.43
N TRP A 242 16.96 1.59 2.33
CA TRP A 242 16.15 2.82 2.26
C TRP A 242 15.43 3.16 3.57
#